data_e9ab4d9125eac0e7d8ada7ecd9314175
#
_entry.id   e9ab4d9125eac0e7d8ada7ecd9314175
#
_cell.length_a   1.000
_cell.length_b   1.000
_cell.length_c   1.000
_cell.angle_alpha   90.00
_cell.angle_beta   90.00
_cell.angle_gamma   90.00
#
_symmetry.space_group_name_H-M   'P 1'
#
loop_
_entity.id
_entity.type
_entity.pdbx_description
1 polymer ?
#
loop_
_entity_poly.entity_id
_entity_poly.type
_entity_poly.pdbx_seq_one_letter_code
_entity_poly.pdbx_strand_id
1 'polypeptide(L)'
;MKISLIVAMSSNRVIGLDNKMPWHLSADLKKFKHITMGFPLIMGRKTFEAIGKPLPGRTNIIISRNPNYHQDGCLVFASLDAALSHACQLSAQVFVIGGATLYEAVLPLANELYLTEIQQEFAGDTFFPEINASEWREVAREEIADDPQVSFSYRFVRLVRVLK
;
A
#
# COMPACT_ATOMS: atom_id res chain seq x y z
N MET A 1 -0.75 -6.46 -17.02
CA MET A 1 -1.05 -5.39 -16.02
C MET A 1 0.07 -5.31 -14.99
N LYS A 2 0.47 -4.12 -14.60
CA LYS A 2 1.45 -3.94 -13.54
C LYS A 2 0.74 -3.85 -12.19
N ILE A 3 1.12 -4.72 -11.26
CA ILE A 3 0.59 -4.73 -9.89
C ILE A 3 1.67 -4.15 -8.98
N SER A 4 1.34 -3.06 -8.29
CA SER A 4 2.26 -2.38 -7.38
C SER A 4 1.69 -2.40 -5.97
N LEU A 5 2.54 -2.66 -4.98
CA LEU A 5 2.23 -2.45 -3.58
C LEU A 5 2.78 -1.11 -3.17
N ILE A 6 2.05 -0.40 -2.31
CA ILE A 6 2.53 0.85 -1.73
C ILE A 6 2.26 0.81 -0.23
N VAL A 7 3.29 1.06 0.58
CA VAL A 7 3.22 0.90 2.03
C VAL A 7 4.27 1.75 2.74
N ALA A 8 3.93 2.26 3.92
CA ALA A 8 4.88 2.82 4.87
C ALA A 8 5.06 1.82 6.00
N MET A 9 6.30 1.56 6.39
CA MET A 9 6.61 0.62 7.46
C MET A 9 7.80 1.11 8.30
N SER A 10 7.81 0.70 9.57
CA SER A 10 8.93 0.95 10.47
C SER A 10 10.12 0.05 10.14
N SER A 11 11.26 0.27 10.80
CA SER A 11 12.45 -0.55 10.62
C SER A 11 12.23 -2.00 11.04
N ASN A 12 11.28 -2.26 11.93
CA ASN A 12 10.86 -3.61 12.33
C ASN A 12 9.59 -4.07 11.59
N ARG A 13 9.29 -3.49 10.43
CA ARG A 13 8.21 -3.84 9.52
C ARG A 13 6.78 -3.66 10.06
N VAL A 14 6.62 -2.87 11.11
CA VAL A 14 5.28 -2.52 11.62
C VAL A 14 4.57 -1.61 10.63
N ILE A 15 3.31 -1.92 10.34
CA ILE A 15 2.45 -1.10 9.48
C ILE A 15 1.17 -0.67 10.19
N GLY A 16 0.91 -1.20 11.38
CA GLY A 16 -0.29 -0.83 12.13
C GLY A 16 -0.25 -1.21 13.59
N LEU A 17 -1.05 -0.49 14.37
CA LEU A 17 -1.34 -0.74 15.79
C LEU A 17 -2.78 -0.30 16.03
N ASP A 18 -3.64 -1.19 16.52
CA ASP A 18 -5.05 -0.90 16.79
C ASP A 18 -5.78 -0.28 15.57
N ASN A 19 -5.54 -0.84 14.37
CA ASN A 19 -6.11 -0.41 13.09
C ASN A 19 -5.68 1.00 12.65
N LYS A 20 -4.56 1.51 13.17
CA LYS A 20 -4.00 2.81 12.80
C LYS A 20 -2.49 2.67 12.59
N MET A 21 -1.91 3.60 11.83
CA MET A 21 -0.46 3.71 11.76
C MET A 21 0.05 4.36 13.06
N PRO A 22 1.11 3.80 13.68
CA PRO A 22 1.63 4.34 14.96
C PRO A 22 2.42 5.64 14.80
N TRP A 23 2.51 6.19 13.61
CA TRP A 23 3.16 7.46 13.32
C TRP A 23 2.26 8.34 12.47
N HIS A 24 2.63 9.62 12.39
CA HIS A 24 2.05 10.55 11.42
C HIS A 24 3.19 11.12 10.58
N LEU A 25 3.08 11.01 9.26
CA LEU A 25 4.12 11.45 8.32
C LEU A 25 3.46 12.11 7.11
N SER A 26 3.34 13.44 7.15
CA SER A 26 2.67 14.21 6.09
C SER A 26 3.32 14.03 4.73
N ALA A 27 4.66 13.93 4.70
CA ALA A 27 5.41 13.74 3.46
C ALA A 27 5.02 12.41 2.77
N ASP A 28 4.74 11.36 3.56
CA ASP A 28 4.30 10.08 3.03
C ASP A 28 2.90 10.17 2.41
N LEU A 29 1.99 10.87 3.07
CA LEU A 29 0.64 11.05 2.54
C LEU A 29 0.64 11.82 1.21
N LYS A 30 1.51 12.82 1.09
CA LYS A 30 1.68 13.57 -0.16
C LYS A 30 2.29 12.70 -1.26
N LYS A 31 3.29 11.91 -0.92
CA LYS A 31 3.94 10.98 -1.85
C LYS A 31 2.97 9.93 -2.35
N PHE A 32 2.20 9.34 -1.45
CA PHE A 32 1.15 8.37 -1.75
C PHE A 32 0.15 8.96 -2.76
N LYS A 33 -0.36 10.15 -2.49
CA LYS A 33 -1.31 10.81 -3.38
C LYS A 33 -0.71 11.04 -4.76
N HIS A 34 0.53 11.53 -4.82
CA HIS A 34 1.21 11.81 -6.07
C HIS A 34 1.42 10.53 -6.92
N ILE A 35 1.89 9.46 -6.28
CA ILE A 35 2.18 8.19 -6.97
C ILE A 35 0.89 7.52 -7.48
N THR A 36 -0.17 7.52 -6.68
CA THR A 36 -1.38 6.74 -6.98
C THR A 36 -2.42 7.49 -7.80
N MET A 37 -2.29 8.80 -7.96
CA MET A 37 -3.32 9.61 -8.63
C MET A 37 -3.60 9.10 -10.04
N GLY A 38 -4.90 8.89 -10.34
CA GLY A 38 -5.34 8.44 -11.65
C GLY A 38 -5.36 6.92 -11.84
N PHE A 39 -4.90 6.15 -10.84
CA PHE A 39 -4.84 4.68 -10.94
C PHE A 39 -5.88 4.03 -10.01
N PRO A 40 -6.36 2.81 -10.34
CA PRO A 40 -7.20 2.06 -9.42
C PRO A 40 -6.43 1.67 -8.15
N LEU A 41 -7.13 1.73 -7.02
CA LEU A 41 -6.63 1.30 -5.72
C LEU A 41 -7.41 0.08 -5.26
N ILE A 42 -6.72 -0.96 -4.81
CA ILE A 42 -7.34 -2.14 -4.21
C ILE A 42 -7.00 -2.18 -2.74
N MET A 43 -7.99 -2.37 -1.89
CA MET A 43 -7.83 -2.39 -0.44
C MET A 43 -8.81 -3.36 0.21
N GLY A 44 -8.46 -3.80 1.41
CA GLY A 44 -9.40 -4.55 2.24
C GLY A 44 -10.39 -3.61 2.93
N ARG A 45 -11.49 -4.17 3.43
CA ARG A 45 -12.55 -3.41 4.08
C ARG A 45 -12.05 -2.57 5.26
N LYS A 46 -11.21 -3.16 6.13
CA LYS A 46 -10.69 -2.45 7.32
C LYS A 46 -9.81 -1.25 6.93
N THR A 47 -9.05 -1.38 5.85
CA THR A 47 -8.24 -0.27 5.34
C THR A 47 -9.13 0.86 4.87
N PHE A 48 -10.20 0.56 4.13
CA PHE A 48 -11.16 1.57 3.71
C PHE A 48 -11.80 2.26 4.92
N GLU A 49 -12.22 1.48 5.93
CA GLU A 49 -12.86 2.05 7.12
C GLU A 49 -11.91 2.95 7.91
N ALA A 50 -10.62 2.63 7.91
CA ALA A 50 -9.61 3.49 8.54
C ALA A 50 -9.41 4.80 7.78
N ILE A 51 -9.50 4.78 6.46
CA ILE A 51 -9.44 5.98 5.62
C ILE A 51 -10.74 6.80 5.75
N GLY A 52 -11.88 6.12 5.79
CA GLY A 52 -13.19 6.70 6.10
C GLY A 52 -13.95 7.29 4.91
N LYS A 53 -13.32 7.39 3.73
CA LYS A 53 -13.97 7.95 2.53
C LYS A 53 -13.22 7.48 1.28
N PRO A 54 -13.89 7.49 0.10
CA PRO A 54 -13.17 7.22 -1.15
C PRO A 54 -12.07 8.25 -1.40
N LEU A 55 -10.94 7.79 -1.90
CA LEU A 55 -9.83 8.67 -2.26
C LEU A 55 -10.11 9.29 -3.64
N PRO A 56 -10.16 10.62 -3.74
CA PRO A 56 -10.57 11.28 -4.98
C PRO A 56 -9.56 11.11 -6.11
N GLY A 57 -10.06 11.10 -7.35
CA GLY A 57 -9.24 11.00 -8.55
C GLY A 57 -8.74 9.60 -8.86
N ARG A 58 -9.25 8.59 -8.15
CA ARG A 58 -8.84 7.20 -8.30
C ARG A 58 -10.06 6.30 -8.16
N THR A 59 -10.06 5.16 -8.85
CA THR A 59 -11.11 4.16 -8.67
C THR A 59 -10.80 3.37 -7.40
N ASN A 60 -11.68 3.47 -6.40
CA ASN A 60 -11.51 2.78 -5.12
C ASN A 60 -12.18 1.42 -5.18
N ILE A 61 -11.41 0.35 -5.01
CA ILE A 61 -11.88 -1.03 -5.08
C ILE A 61 -11.66 -1.67 -3.72
N ILE A 62 -12.74 -2.16 -3.10
CA ILE A 62 -12.71 -2.79 -1.78
C ILE A 62 -12.97 -4.28 -1.94
N ILE A 63 -12.18 -5.10 -1.25
CA ILE A 63 -12.42 -6.54 -1.17
C ILE A 63 -13.12 -6.83 0.14
N SER A 64 -14.30 -7.44 0.08
CA SER A 64 -15.07 -7.86 1.25
C SER A 64 -15.78 -9.17 0.96
N ARG A 65 -15.72 -10.11 1.93
CA ARG A 65 -16.44 -11.38 1.83
C ARG A 65 -17.93 -11.23 2.11
N ASN A 66 -18.35 -10.09 2.67
CA ASN A 66 -19.76 -9.82 2.95
C ASN A 66 -20.46 -9.37 1.64
N PRO A 67 -21.38 -10.18 1.09
CA PRO A 67 -22.05 -9.85 -0.17
C PRO A 67 -22.95 -8.61 -0.08
N ASN A 68 -23.30 -8.20 1.14
CA ASN A 68 -24.13 -7.03 1.37
C ASN A 68 -23.31 -5.77 1.65
N TYR A 69 -21.99 -5.87 1.66
CA TYR A 69 -21.14 -4.71 1.91
C TYR A 69 -21.19 -3.76 0.72
N HIS A 70 -21.45 -2.48 1.02
CA HIS A 70 -21.52 -1.45 0.01
C HIS A 70 -20.96 -0.14 0.56
N GLN A 71 -20.25 0.60 -0.28
CA GLN A 71 -19.79 1.96 0.03
C GLN A 71 -19.98 2.84 -1.19
N ASP A 72 -20.63 3.98 -1.00
CA ASP A 72 -20.85 4.94 -2.08
C ASP A 72 -19.50 5.42 -2.63
N GLY A 73 -19.41 5.46 -3.95
CA GLY A 73 -18.20 5.91 -4.63
C GLY A 73 -17.11 4.85 -4.74
N CYS A 74 -17.40 3.61 -4.32
CA CYS A 74 -16.45 2.50 -4.38
C CYS A 74 -17.05 1.31 -5.10
N LEU A 75 -16.18 0.47 -5.65
CA LEU A 75 -16.55 -0.84 -6.18
C LEU A 75 -16.18 -1.88 -5.11
N VAL A 76 -17.03 -2.88 -4.93
CA VAL A 76 -16.79 -3.95 -3.94
C VAL A 76 -16.79 -5.29 -4.65
N PHE A 77 -15.75 -6.09 -4.39
CA PHE A 77 -15.60 -7.44 -4.94
C PHE A 77 -15.38 -8.43 -3.81
N ALA A 78 -15.81 -9.67 -4.02
CA ALA A 78 -15.71 -10.72 -3.01
C ALA A 78 -14.32 -11.36 -2.95
N SER A 79 -13.50 -11.18 -3.98
CA SER A 79 -12.19 -11.82 -4.07
C SER A 79 -11.15 -10.90 -4.70
N LEU A 80 -9.88 -11.19 -4.41
CA LEU A 80 -8.74 -10.52 -5.03
C LEU A 80 -8.74 -10.72 -6.54
N ASP A 81 -9.00 -11.94 -7.01
CA ASP A 81 -9.00 -12.25 -8.44
C ASP A 81 -10.04 -11.42 -9.20
N ALA A 82 -11.24 -11.30 -8.65
CA ALA A 82 -12.30 -10.48 -9.26
C ALA A 82 -11.91 -9.00 -9.29
N ALA A 83 -11.31 -8.49 -8.21
CA ALA A 83 -10.86 -7.10 -8.13
C ALA A 83 -9.75 -6.83 -9.14
N LEU A 84 -8.75 -7.70 -9.25
CA LEU A 84 -7.65 -7.56 -10.20
C LEU A 84 -8.16 -7.64 -11.66
N SER A 85 -9.06 -8.56 -11.95
CA SER A 85 -9.66 -8.69 -13.27
C SER A 85 -10.37 -7.41 -13.70
N HIS A 86 -11.12 -6.80 -12.81
CA HIS A 86 -11.80 -5.54 -13.09
C HIS A 86 -10.81 -4.38 -13.26
N ALA A 87 -9.83 -4.29 -12.37
CA ALA A 87 -8.80 -3.25 -12.44
C ALA A 87 -8.01 -3.31 -13.75
N CYS A 88 -7.73 -4.52 -14.23
CA CYS A 88 -7.03 -4.74 -15.49
C CYS A 88 -7.77 -4.14 -16.69
N GLN A 89 -9.10 -4.09 -16.63
CA GLN A 89 -9.91 -3.48 -17.68
C GLN A 89 -9.89 -1.94 -17.63
N LEU A 90 -9.57 -1.37 -16.47
CA LEU A 90 -9.56 0.07 -16.26
C LEU A 90 -8.20 0.72 -16.54
N SER A 91 -7.11 0.00 -16.30
CA SER A 91 -5.78 0.59 -16.31
C SER A 91 -4.71 -0.47 -16.52
N ALA A 92 -3.54 -0.03 -17.04
CA ALA A 92 -2.37 -0.87 -17.17
C ALA A 92 -1.62 -1.05 -15.84
N GLN A 93 -1.98 -0.29 -14.80
CA GLN A 93 -1.35 -0.36 -13.48
C GLN A 93 -2.40 -0.23 -12.39
N VAL A 94 -2.22 -0.99 -11.30
CA VAL A 94 -3.07 -0.94 -10.11
C VAL A 94 -2.18 -0.90 -8.87
N PHE A 95 -2.65 -0.20 -7.82
CA PHE A 95 -1.96 -0.14 -6.53
C PHE A 95 -2.77 -0.89 -5.48
N VAL A 96 -2.11 -1.77 -4.73
CA VAL A 96 -2.69 -2.44 -3.57
C VAL A 96 -2.17 -1.70 -2.32
N ILE A 97 -3.10 -1.20 -1.50
CA ILE A 97 -2.77 -0.27 -0.42
C ILE A 97 -3.00 -0.84 0.99
N GLY A 98 -3.31 -2.12 1.10
CA GLY A 98 -3.40 -2.79 2.40
C GLY A 98 -4.73 -3.48 2.66
N GLY A 99 -4.89 -4.16 3.71
CA GLY A 99 -3.92 -4.30 4.81
C GLY A 99 -3.00 -5.51 4.67
N ALA A 100 -2.49 -5.95 5.82
CA ALA A 100 -1.45 -6.97 5.88
C ALA A 100 -1.81 -8.27 5.15
N THR A 101 -3.02 -8.78 5.32
CA THR A 101 -3.47 -10.01 4.66
C THR A 101 -3.43 -9.84 3.14
N LEU A 102 -3.84 -8.68 2.64
CA LEU A 102 -3.86 -8.39 1.22
C LEU A 102 -2.44 -8.22 0.68
N TYR A 103 -1.57 -7.54 1.41
CA TYR A 103 -0.14 -7.43 1.03
C TYR A 103 0.50 -8.81 0.92
N GLU A 104 0.24 -9.69 1.88
CA GLU A 104 0.78 -11.04 1.87
C GLU A 104 0.29 -11.84 0.65
N ALA A 105 -0.98 -11.72 0.32
CA ALA A 105 -1.56 -12.42 -0.83
C ALA A 105 -1.04 -11.88 -2.17
N VAL A 106 -0.79 -10.57 -2.25
CA VAL A 106 -0.42 -9.90 -3.51
C VAL A 106 1.09 -9.87 -3.74
N LEU A 107 1.91 -9.90 -2.68
CA LEU A 107 3.38 -9.81 -2.83
C LEU A 107 3.94 -10.79 -3.87
N PRO A 108 3.53 -12.06 -3.91
CA PRO A 108 4.02 -12.99 -4.95
C PRO A 108 3.64 -12.59 -6.37
N LEU A 109 2.60 -11.78 -6.54
CA LEU A 109 2.08 -11.35 -7.85
C LEU A 109 2.60 -9.97 -8.25
N ALA A 110 3.17 -9.22 -7.31
CA ALA A 110 3.51 -7.82 -7.53
C ALA A 110 4.72 -7.65 -8.43
N ASN A 111 4.68 -6.62 -9.26
CA ASN A 111 5.77 -6.22 -10.15
C ASN A 111 6.66 -5.15 -9.54
N GLU A 112 6.09 -4.31 -8.68
CA GLU A 112 6.78 -3.20 -8.04
C GLU A 112 6.37 -3.03 -6.59
N LEU A 113 7.30 -2.53 -5.78
CA LEU A 113 7.02 -2.10 -4.40
C LEU A 113 7.44 -0.64 -4.26
N TYR A 114 6.53 0.18 -3.73
CA TYR A 114 6.80 1.55 -3.32
C TYR A 114 6.79 1.55 -1.80
N LEU A 115 7.97 1.66 -1.19
CA LEU A 115 8.14 1.57 0.26
C LEU A 115 8.53 2.92 0.84
N THR A 116 7.89 3.30 1.94
CA THR A 116 8.39 4.35 2.82
C THR A 116 8.97 3.63 4.03
N GLU A 117 10.28 3.67 4.18
CA GLU A 117 10.99 2.99 5.26
C GLU A 117 11.35 4.01 6.35
N ILE A 118 10.65 3.92 7.47
CA ILE A 118 10.87 4.78 8.64
C ILE A 118 12.01 4.18 9.45
N GLN A 119 13.06 4.98 9.69
CA GLN A 119 14.29 4.53 10.34
C GLN A 119 14.15 4.56 11.87
N GLN A 120 13.10 3.93 12.37
CA GLN A 120 12.80 3.82 13.80
C GLN A 120 11.90 2.61 13.99
N GLU A 121 12.09 1.88 15.09
CA GLU A 121 11.18 0.81 15.48
C GLU A 121 9.94 1.39 16.14
N PHE A 122 8.81 0.76 15.95
CA PHE A 122 7.54 1.09 16.59
C PHE A 122 6.90 -0.17 17.14
N ALA A 123 6.20 -0.04 18.25
CA ALA A 123 5.31 -1.10 18.71
C ALA A 123 4.13 -1.22 17.76
N GLY A 124 3.75 -2.44 17.43
CA GLY A 124 2.62 -2.67 16.54
C GLY A 124 2.14 -4.10 16.59
N ASP A 125 0.96 -4.32 16.03
CA ASP A 125 0.30 -5.62 15.95
C ASP A 125 0.18 -6.12 14.51
N THR A 126 0.53 -5.30 13.53
CA THR A 126 0.36 -5.59 12.11
C THR A 126 1.67 -5.29 11.38
N PHE A 127 2.11 -6.24 10.56
CA PHE A 127 3.42 -6.20 9.92
C PHE A 127 3.33 -6.40 8.42
N PHE A 128 4.23 -5.75 7.67
CA PHE A 128 4.42 -6.05 6.27
C PHE A 128 5.17 -7.39 6.14
N PRO A 129 4.85 -8.23 5.14
CA PRO A 129 5.54 -9.50 4.96
C PRO A 129 7.04 -9.31 4.65
N GLU A 130 7.85 -10.32 4.93
CA GLU A 130 9.27 -10.28 4.63
C GLU A 130 9.48 -10.19 3.12
N ILE A 131 10.44 -9.34 2.73
CA ILE A 131 10.82 -9.14 1.33
C ILE A 131 12.11 -9.91 1.09
N ASN A 132 12.07 -10.87 0.16
CA ASN A 132 13.26 -11.61 -0.23
C ASN A 132 14.10 -10.74 -1.15
N ALA A 133 15.24 -10.26 -0.65
CA ALA A 133 16.11 -9.35 -1.39
C ALA A 133 16.59 -9.91 -2.73
N SER A 134 16.65 -11.24 -2.89
CA SER A 134 17.08 -11.87 -4.14
C SER A 134 16.03 -11.76 -5.26
N GLU A 135 14.77 -11.42 -4.92
CA GLU A 135 13.68 -11.31 -5.87
C GLU A 135 13.43 -9.86 -6.31
N TRP A 136 14.06 -8.90 -5.66
CA TRP A 136 13.79 -7.49 -5.86
C TRP A 136 15.05 -6.68 -6.11
N ARG A 137 14.97 -5.70 -7.00
CA ARG A 137 16.07 -4.77 -7.29
C ARG A 137 15.63 -3.35 -6.97
N GLU A 138 16.43 -2.63 -6.20
CA GLU A 138 16.18 -1.23 -5.90
C GLU A 138 16.51 -0.39 -7.15
N VAL A 139 15.56 0.42 -7.60
CA VAL A 139 15.69 1.28 -8.77
C VAL A 139 15.63 2.77 -8.43
N ALA A 140 15.17 3.13 -7.23
CA ALA A 140 15.13 4.51 -6.78
C ALA A 140 15.18 4.56 -5.26
N ARG A 141 15.83 5.60 -4.72
CA ARG A 141 15.93 5.85 -3.28
C ARG A 141 16.04 7.35 -3.05
N GLU A 142 15.25 7.85 -2.11
CA GLU A 142 15.34 9.23 -1.64
C GLU A 142 15.36 9.20 -0.12
N GLU A 143 16.47 9.64 0.50
CA GLU A 143 16.63 9.65 1.95
C GLU A 143 16.34 11.04 2.50
N ILE A 144 15.56 11.11 3.59
CA ILE A 144 15.17 12.36 4.22
C ILE A 144 15.50 12.27 5.71
N ALA A 145 16.42 13.13 6.15
CA ALA A 145 16.91 13.17 7.53
C ALA A 145 16.67 14.52 8.20
N ASP A 146 16.07 15.47 7.50
CA ASP A 146 15.92 16.87 7.95
C ASP A 146 14.49 17.37 7.94
N ASP A 147 13.49 16.47 7.98
CA ASP A 147 12.08 16.85 8.06
C ASP A 147 11.79 17.37 9.49
N PRO A 148 11.44 18.67 9.65
CA PRO A 148 11.21 19.23 10.98
C PRO A 148 9.91 18.75 11.65
N GLN A 149 9.02 18.08 10.89
CA GLN A 149 7.74 17.62 11.43
C GLN A 149 7.85 16.28 12.17
N VAL A 150 8.96 15.57 12.04
CA VAL A 150 9.16 14.25 12.65
C VAL A 150 10.52 14.16 13.32
N SER A 151 10.64 13.24 14.29
CA SER A 151 11.88 13.01 15.04
C SER A 151 12.76 11.93 14.43
N PHE A 152 12.29 11.23 13.41
CA PHE A 152 13.00 10.13 12.76
C PHE A 152 13.36 10.49 11.33
N SER A 153 14.38 9.82 10.78
CA SER A 153 14.65 9.86 9.35
C SER A 153 13.83 8.78 8.66
N TYR A 154 13.61 8.96 7.38
CA TYR A 154 12.88 8.00 6.56
C TYR A 154 13.38 8.05 5.13
N ARG A 155 13.02 7.06 4.34
CA ARG A 155 13.40 7.04 2.93
C ARG A 155 12.27 6.46 2.07
N PHE A 156 12.17 6.97 0.86
CA PHE A 156 11.28 6.44 -0.16
C PHE A 156 12.10 5.53 -1.07
N VAL A 157 11.67 4.28 -1.22
CA VAL A 157 12.39 3.26 -1.98
C VAL A 157 11.43 2.63 -2.98
N ARG A 158 11.90 2.45 -4.21
CA ARG A 158 11.15 1.72 -5.22
C ARG A 158 11.92 0.47 -5.61
N LEU A 159 11.26 -0.67 -5.50
CA LEU A 159 11.82 -1.96 -5.89
C LEU A 159 11.06 -2.51 -7.08
N VAL A 160 11.77 -3.14 -8.00
CA VAL A 160 11.15 -3.89 -9.11
C VAL A 160 11.54 -5.35 -8.99
N ARG A 161 10.62 -6.22 -9.43
CA ARG A 161 10.88 -7.66 -9.39
C ARG A 161 11.97 -8.03 -10.38
N VAL A 162 12.92 -8.84 -9.92
CA VAL A 162 13.99 -9.37 -10.76
C VAL A 162 13.39 -10.42 -11.68
N LEU A 163 13.58 -10.27 -12.98
CA LEU A 163 13.16 -11.25 -13.97
C LEU A 163 14.17 -12.41 -13.98
N LYS A 164 13.65 -13.62 -13.96
CA LYS A 164 14.46 -14.83 -14.03
C LYS A 164 14.57 -15.32 -15.48
#